data_0a3dad828abfcce9c9259a13d0adb114
#
_entry.id   0a3dad828abfcce9c9259a13d0adb114
#
_cell.length_a   1.000
_cell.length_b   1.000
_cell.length_c   1.000
_cell.angle_alpha   90.00
_cell.angle_beta   90.00
_cell.angle_gamma   90.00
#
_symmetry.space_group_name_H-M   'P 1'
#
loop_
_entity.id
_entity.type
_entity.pdbx_description
1 polymer ?
#
loop_
_entity_poly.entity_id
_entity_poly.type
_entity_poly.pdbx_seq_one_letter_code
_entity_poly.pdbx_strand_id
1 'polypeptide(L)' 'MKKQFVLDENDIRQTIANSFNVDKAKVNIERRYEEDTVEFGVAEKVYAIVEVPMNDQR' A
#
# COMPACT_ATOMS: atom_id res chain seq x y z
N MET A 1 5.80 -5.12 -28.89
CA MET A 1 5.78 -6.16 -27.85
C MET A 1 5.78 -5.49 -26.48
N LYS A 2 4.95 -5.97 -25.59
CA LYS A 2 4.85 -5.39 -24.27
C LYS A 2 5.46 -6.30 -23.23
N LYS A 3 6.04 -5.72 -22.23
CA LYS A 3 6.60 -6.44 -21.11
C LYS A 3 5.76 -6.16 -19.89
N GLN A 4 5.50 -7.18 -19.10
CA GLN A 4 4.59 -7.06 -18.00
C GLN A 4 5.23 -7.66 -16.76
N PHE A 5 5.11 -6.98 -15.64
CA PHE A 5 5.57 -7.50 -14.37
C PHE A 5 4.35 -7.74 -13.50
N VAL A 6 4.26 -8.91 -12.92
CA VAL A 6 3.16 -9.25 -12.04
C VAL A 6 3.70 -9.37 -10.63
N LEU A 7 3.19 -8.55 -9.74
CA LEU A 7 3.66 -8.49 -8.37
C LEU A 7 2.58 -9.01 -7.44
N ASP A 8 2.96 -9.89 -6.54
CA ASP A 8 2.01 -10.33 -5.53
C ASP A 8 2.10 -9.38 -4.33
N GLU A 9 1.29 -9.65 -3.33
CA GLU A 9 1.22 -8.76 -2.16
C GLU A 9 2.59 -8.61 -1.49
N ASN A 10 3.32 -9.69 -1.40
CA ASN A 10 4.61 -9.66 -0.76
C ASN A 10 5.60 -8.79 -1.53
N ASP A 11 5.58 -8.89 -2.86
CA ASP A 11 6.44 -8.08 -3.71
C ASP A 11 6.07 -6.61 -3.61
N ILE A 12 4.78 -6.33 -3.55
CA ILE A 12 4.30 -4.95 -3.44
C ILE A 12 4.76 -4.35 -2.11
N ARG A 13 4.63 -5.12 -1.04
CA ARG A 13 5.06 -4.64 0.27
C ARG A 13 6.56 -4.38 0.30
N GLN A 14 7.33 -5.27 -0.32
CA GLN A 14 8.77 -5.10 -0.34
C GLN A 14 9.18 -3.87 -1.15
N THR A 15 8.51 -3.66 -2.27
CA THR A 15 8.79 -2.51 -3.11
C THR A 15 8.50 -1.20 -2.38
N ILE A 16 7.38 -1.17 -1.68
CA ILE A 16 7.02 0.02 -0.91
C ILE A 16 8.00 0.23 0.24
N ALA A 17 8.37 -0.85 0.91
CA ALA A 17 9.31 -0.77 2.02
C ALA A 17 10.64 -0.20 1.55
N ASN A 18 11.10 -0.64 0.39
CA ASN A 18 12.34 -0.13 -0.16
C ASN A 18 12.25 1.36 -0.47
N SER A 19 11.10 1.80 -0.96
CA SER A 19 10.90 3.20 -1.29
C SER A 19 10.94 4.10 -0.06
N PHE A 20 10.48 3.57 1.07
CA PHE A 20 10.44 4.34 2.31
C PHE A 20 11.60 4.00 3.24
N ASN A 21 12.44 3.08 2.80
CA ASN A 21 13.62 2.66 3.58
C ASN A 21 13.21 2.12 4.96
N VAL A 22 12.23 1.24 4.96
CA VAL A 22 11.76 0.58 6.17
C VAL A 22 11.69 -0.92 5.91
N ASP A 23 11.50 -1.69 6.95
CA ASP A 23 11.31 -3.12 6.80
C ASP A 23 9.95 -3.43 6.22
N LYS A 24 9.85 -4.50 5.47
CA LYS A 24 8.59 -4.94 4.90
C LYS A 24 7.51 -5.12 5.96
N ALA A 25 7.91 -5.51 7.17
CA ALA A 25 6.97 -5.68 8.26
C ALA A 25 6.26 -4.39 8.63
N LYS A 26 6.79 -3.25 8.23
CA LYS A 26 6.18 -1.96 8.52
C LYS A 26 5.20 -1.52 7.46
N VAL A 27 4.99 -2.35 6.46
CA VAL A 27 4.07 -2.02 5.37
C VAL A 27 2.89 -2.96 5.43
N ASN A 28 1.69 -2.40 5.55
CA ASN A 28 0.47 -3.18 5.55
C ASN A 28 -0.38 -2.79 4.36
N ILE A 29 -1.01 -3.77 3.76
CA ILE A 29 -1.95 -3.52 2.68
C ILE A 29 -3.34 -3.70 3.25
N GLU A 30 -4.16 -2.69 3.12
CA GLU A 30 -5.53 -2.72 3.63
C GLU A 30 -6.52 -2.54 2.52
N ARG A 31 -7.61 -3.28 2.58
CA ARG A 31 -8.71 -3.08 1.67
C ARG A 31 -9.85 -2.47 2.45
N ARG A 32 -10.41 -1.42 1.90
CA ARG A 32 -11.52 -0.72 2.54
C ARG A 32 -12.65 -0.61 1.57
N TYR A 33 -13.87 -0.71 2.08
CA TYR A 33 -15.04 -0.57 1.26
C TYR A 33 -15.68 0.76 1.64
N GLU A 34 -15.71 1.67 0.71
CA GLU A 34 -16.19 3.01 0.96
C GLU A 34 -17.38 3.31 0.07
N GLU A 35 -18.28 4.10 0.60
CA GLU A 35 -19.45 4.46 -0.13
C GLU A 35 -19.07 5.36 -1.29
N ASP A 36 -19.62 5.06 -2.45
CA ASP A 36 -19.35 5.85 -3.63
C ASP A 36 -20.62 6.57 -3.99
N THR A 37 -20.69 7.84 -3.68
CA THR A 37 -21.88 8.61 -3.92
C THR A 37 -22.10 8.86 -5.40
N VAL A 38 -21.10 8.75 -6.20
CA VAL A 38 -21.25 8.97 -7.63
C VAL A 38 -21.94 7.80 -8.31
N GLU A 39 -21.60 6.59 -7.87
CA GLU A 39 -22.15 5.41 -8.49
C GLU A 39 -23.14 4.65 -7.64
N PHE A 40 -23.53 5.20 -6.54
CA PHE A 40 -24.52 4.57 -5.67
C PHE A 40 -24.13 3.17 -5.26
N GLY A 41 -22.94 3.00 -4.82
CA GLY A 41 -22.53 1.67 -4.41
C GLY A 41 -21.39 1.74 -3.44
N VAL A 42 -20.76 0.60 -3.26
CA VAL A 42 -19.62 0.49 -2.40
C VAL A 42 -18.43 0.15 -3.28
N ALA A 43 -17.42 0.97 -3.22
CA ALA A 43 -16.21 0.74 -3.98
C ALA A 43 -15.14 0.18 -3.08
N GLU A 44 -14.41 -0.80 -3.57
CA GLU A 44 -13.29 -1.34 -2.84
C GLU A 44 -12.07 -0.48 -3.13
N LYS A 45 -11.40 -0.04 -2.09
CA LYS A 45 -10.17 0.72 -2.23
C LYS A 45 -9.05 0.04 -1.49
N VAL A 46 -7.87 0.10 -2.06
CA VAL A 46 -6.71 -0.55 -1.51
C VAL A 46 -5.71 0.50 -1.10
N TYR A 47 -5.24 0.40 0.13
CA TYR A 47 -4.29 1.35 0.68
C TYR A 47 -3.05 0.63 1.16
N ALA A 48 -1.92 1.27 1.04
CA ALA A 48 -0.71 0.80 1.68
C ALA A 48 -0.42 1.72 2.85
N ILE A 49 -0.30 1.13 4.02
CA ILE A 49 -0.03 1.90 5.23
C ILE A 49 1.39 1.61 5.63
N VAL A 50 2.21 2.64 5.68
CA VAL A 50 3.62 2.50 5.98
C VAL A 50 3.92 3.17 7.30
N GLU A 51 4.47 2.38 8.22
CA GLU A 51 4.83 2.89 9.51
C GLU A 51 6.27 3.36 9.46
N VAL A 52 6.48 4.63 9.62
CA VAL A 52 7.82 5.20 9.55
C VAL A 52 8.20 5.67 10.94
N PRO A 53 9.35 5.28 11.47
CA PRO A 53 9.72 5.72 12.80
C PRO A 53 9.90 7.23 12.83
N MET A 54 9.33 7.82 13.84
CA MET A 54 9.50 9.23 14.06
C MET A 54 10.80 9.41 14.77
N ASN A 55 11.75 9.94 14.09
CA ASN A 55 12.99 10.12 14.68
C ASN A 55 13.10 11.50 15.22
N ASP A 56 12.66 11.66 16.39
CA ASP A 56 12.51 12.92 16.97
C ASP A 56 13.73 13.36 17.66
N GLN A 57 14.67 13.68 17.07
CA GLN A 57 15.84 13.95 17.66
C GLN A 57 15.94 15.27 18.09
N ARG A 58 15.85 15.63 18.71
CA ARG A 58 15.87 16.74 18.98
C ARG A 58 16.11 17.26 19.67
#